data_646320125271776694187f5b422f0f03
#
_entry.id   646320125271776694187f5b422f0f03
#
_cell.length_a   1.000
_cell.length_b   1.000
_cell.length_c   1.000
_cell.angle_alpha   90.00
_cell.angle_beta   90.00
_cell.angle_gamma   90.00
#
_symmetry.space_group_name_H-M   'P 1'
#
loop_
_entity.id
_entity.type
_entity.pdbx_description
1 polymer ?
#
loop_
_entity_poly.entity_id
_entity_poly.type
_entity_poly.pdbx_seq_one_letter_code
_entity_poly.pdbx_strand_id
1 'polypeptide(L)'
;MQLLLASVPFSFEITALSSPTSTYSPDLAVPADKRVFGARDLFSLWFSLGIGLMVLQTGALLAPGLGLAHGVLAILLGSAVGVLLLAAVGVIGSDTGLSAMAALKLSLGRHGARLPALLNLLQLVGWGAFEIIVMRDAASLLGARAFGEGSTWTSPVLWTLLFGALATLLAVSGPLTFVRRILRKWGIWLLLAACLWLTWNLFARADLAALWKRAGDGSMPFAVGFDIAIAMPLSWLPLIADYSRFGKSARNVFGGTALGFFIGNAWLMTLGVAYALAFAPDGEANALLLALAGAGLGIPLLLILLDESENAFADIHSAAVSTGILLRLKVEHLALGIGVLCTLIACLAPLAQYQNFLLLIGSVFAPLFGVVLVDHFILRRRGAQASLVAWHGPALLAWLGGVSTYHLLANFYPDVGATLPSLLLAGLLHGVLGFSRRREAARA
;
A
#
# COMPACT_ATOMS: atom_id res chain seq x y z
N MET A 1 -46.83 38.40 27.53
CA MET A 1 -45.76 38.82 26.62
C MET A 1 -44.98 37.59 26.29
N GLN A 2 -45.52 36.79 25.34
CA GLN A 2 -44.93 35.58 24.79
C GLN A 2 -44.11 36.02 23.58
N LEU A 3 -42.82 35.71 23.55
CA LEU A 3 -41.97 35.85 22.36
C LEU A 3 -41.09 34.63 22.23
N LEU A 4 -41.45 33.77 21.24
CA LEU A 4 -40.64 33.09 20.26
C LEU A 4 -39.26 32.59 20.69
N LEU A 5 -39.17 31.32 21.04
CA LEU A 5 -38.00 30.48 20.83
C LEU A 5 -38.32 29.56 19.66
N ALA A 6 -37.92 29.95 18.44
CA ALA A 6 -37.90 29.10 17.28
C ALA A 6 -36.75 28.12 17.45
N SER A 7 -37.05 26.86 17.70
CA SER A 7 -36.15 25.73 17.62
C SER A 7 -35.76 25.51 16.17
N VAL A 8 -34.51 25.82 15.81
CA VAL A 8 -33.88 25.37 14.55
C VAL A 8 -33.64 23.87 14.69
N PRO A 9 -34.23 23.02 13.86
CA PRO A 9 -33.89 21.60 13.84
C PRO A 9 -32.53 21.46 13.22
N PHE A 10 -31.51 21.14 14.03
CA PHE A 10 -30.20 20.66 13.55
C PHE A 10 -30.36 19.22 13.10
N SER A 11 -31.06 19.03 11.96
CA SER A 11 -31.01 17.77 11.23
C SER A 11 -29.77 17.80 10.37
N PHE A 12 -28.68 17.23 10.88
CA PHE A 12 -27.55 16.83 10.05
C PHE A 12 -28.08 15.78 9.06
N GLU A 13 -28.42 16.19 7.86
CA GLU A 13 -28.66 15.28 6.74
C GLU A 13 -27.34 14.56 6.39
N ILE A 14 -27.14 13.37 6.99
CA ILE A 14 -26.08 12.41 6.63
C ILE A 14 -26.26 11.91 5.18
N THR A 15 -27.31 12.30 4.49
CA THR A 15 -27.64 11.96 3.10
C THR A 15 -26.67 12.53 2.05
N ALA A 16 -25.78 13.45 2.40
CA ALA A 16 -24.84 14.05 1.43
C ALA A 16 -23.50 13.34 1.28
N LEU A 17 -23.21 12.29 2.06
CA LEU A 17 -21.93 11.54 2.04
C LEU A 17 -22.01 10.18 1.34
N SER A 18 -23.15 9.79 0.77
CA SER A 18 -23.20 8.59 -0.07
C SER A 18 -22.50 8.87 -1.40
N SER A 19 -21.20 8.49 -1.46
CA SER A 19 -20.46 8.58 -2.70
C SER A 19 -21.01 7.55 -3.71
N PRO A 20 -20.94 7.83 -5.04
CA PRO A 20 -21.34 6.87 -6.08
C PRO A 20 -20.61 5.51 -5.98
N THR A 21 -19.53 5.42 -5.23
CA THR A 21 -18.74 4.18 -5.04
C THR A 21 -19.38 3.17 -4.12
N SER A 22 -20.20 3.61 -3.16
CA SER A 22 -20.95 2.73 -2.26
C SER A 22 -21.96 1.84 -2.98
N THR A 23 -22.30 2.20 -4.23
CA THR A 23 -23.30 1.50 -5.05
C THR A 23 -22.73 0.30 -5.82
N TYR A 24 -21.39 0.12 -5.87
CA TYR A 24 -20.78 -0.96 -6.64
C TYR A 24 -20.43 -2.16 -5.75
N SER A 25 -21.15 -3.27 -5.99
CA SER A 25 -20.78 -4.55 -5.36
C SER A 25 -19.34 -4.93 -5.69
N PRO A 26 -18.56 -5.46 -4.71
CA PRO A 26 -17.20 -5.93 -4.96
C PRO A 26 -17.10 -6.97 -6.08
N ASP A 27 -18.14 -7.78 -6.27
CA ASP A 27 -18.19 -8.86 -7.25
C ASP A 27 -18.61 -8.42 -8.65
N LEU A 28 -19.12 -7.21 -8.81
CA LEU A 28 -19.62 -6.72 -10.10
C LEU A 28 -18.59 -5.80 -10.76
N ALA A 29 -18.49 -5.94 -12.09
CA ALA A 29 -17.63 -5.07 -12.87
C ALA A 29 -18.21 -3.65 -12.92
N VAL A 30 -17.35 -2.64 -12.75
CA VAL A 30 -17.72 -1.23 -12.95
C VAL A 30 -17.99 -1.01 -14.45
N PRO A 31 -19.20 -0.54 -14.85
CA PRO A 31 -19.52 -0.23 -16.23
C PRO A 31 -18.55 0.81 -16.82
N ALA A 32 -18.26 0.71 -18.12
CA ALA A 32 -17.26 1.56 -18.76
C ALA A 32 -17.59 3.06 -18.67
N ASP A 33 -18.86 3.43 -18.74
CA ASP A 33 -19.37 4.81 -18.61
C ASP A 33 -19.20 5.38 -17.19
N LYS A 34 -19.01 4.52 -16.18
CA LYS A 34 -18.77 4.89 -14.78
C LYS A 34 -17.29 4.93 -14.39
N ARG A 35 -16.39 4.62 -15.31
CA ARG A 35 -14.94 4.69 -15.09
C ARG A 35 -14.44 6.11 -15.29
N VAL A 36 -14.07 6.76 -14.20
CA VAL A 36 -13.88 8.23 -14.18
C VAL A 36 -12.42 8.65 -13.95
N PHE A 37 -11.53 7.75 -13.47
CA PHE A 37 -10.15 8.12 -13.20
C PHE A 37 -9.32 8.23 -14.49
N GLY A 38 -8.78 9.41 -14.72
CA GLY A 38 -7.76 9.66 -15.75
C GLY A 38 -6.34 9.45 -15.21
N ALA A 39 -5.34 9.63 -16.07
CA ALA A 39 -3.94 9.48 -15.69
C ALA A 39 -3.52 10.42 -14.54
N ARG A 40 -4.05 11.66 -14.51
CA ARG A 40 -3.75 12.62 -13.43
C ARG A 40 -4.34 12.22 -12.08
N ASP A 41 -5.57 11.64 -12.09
CA ASP A 41 -6.20 11.18 -10.85
C ASP A 41 -5.40 10.02 -10.26
N LEU A 42 -4.98 9.08 -11.12
CA LEU A 42 -4.18 7.92 -10.72
C LEU A 42 -2.75 8.30 -10.34
N PHE A 43 -2.14 9.26 -11.03
CA PHE A 43 -0.85 9.81 -10.63
C PHE A 43 -0.93 10.40 -9.22
N SER A 44 -1.92 11.25 -8.95
CA SER A 44 -2.08 11.91 -7.65
C SER A 44 -2.30 10.89 -6.53
N LEU A 45 -3.17 9.88 -6.77
CA LEU A 45 -3.42 8.80 -5.83
C LEU A 45 -2.13 8.02 -5.53
N TRP A 46 -1.47 7.51 -6.56
CA TRP A 46 -0.31 6.66 -6.39
C TRP A 46 0.96 7.42 -5.97
N PHE A 47 1.07 8.71 -6.25
CA PHE A 47 2.11 9.57 -5.71
C PHE A 47 1.93 9.74 -4.20
N SER A 48 0.72 10.02 -3.73
CA SER A 48 0.38 10.14 -2.32
C SER A 48 0.63 8.81 -1.60
N LEU A 49 0.04 7.69 -2.08
CA LEU A 49 0.24 6.36 -1.49
C LEU A 49 1.71 5.87 -1.54
N GLY A 50 2.55 6.46 -2.38
CA GLY A 50 4.00 6.24 -2.41
C GLY A 50 4.78 7.11 -1.42
N ILE A 51 4.12 8.04 -0.76
CA ILE A 51 4.68 8.92 0.27
C ILE A 51 4.07 8.52 1.60
N GLY A 52 4.88 8.38 2.63
CA GLY A 52 4.40 8.06 3.95
C GLY A 52 5.56 7.85 4.91
N LEU A 53 5.24 7.88 6.19
CA LEU A 53 6.25 7.71 7.22
C LEU A 53 6.79 6.28 7.21
N MET A 54 5.94 5.28 6.91
CA MET A 54 6.37 3.90 6.77
C MET A 54 7.27 3.69 5.55
N VAL A 55 7.05 4.39 4.44
CA VAL A 55 7.93 4.38 3.26
C VAL A 55 9.31 4.94 3.61
N LEU A 56 9.34 6.05 4.36
CA LEU A 56 10.57 6.65 4.85
C LEU A 56 11.30 5.72 5.82
N GLN A 57 10.60 5.09 6.76
CA GLN A 57 11.18 4.10 7.68
C GLN A 57 11.71 2.87 6.94
N THR A 58 11.02 2.41 5.89
CA THR A 58 11.51 1.30 5.05
C THR A 58 12.82 1.66 4.37
N GLY A 59 12.97 2.89 3.87
CA GLY A 59 14.26 3.38 3.37
C GLY A 59 15.35 3.38 4.44
N ALA A 60 15.02 3.77 5.66
CA ALA A 60 15.95 3.77 6.79
C ALA A 60 16.45 2.36 7.16
N LEU A 61 15.67 1.30 6.92
CA LEU A 61 16.12 -0.09 7.14
C LEU A 61 17.34 -0.48 6.31
N LEU A 62 17.60 0.21 5.18
CA LEU A 62 18.74 -0.07 4.31
C LEU A 62 20.05 0.51 4.89
N ALA A 63 19.95 1.45 5.78
CA ALA A 63 21.07 1.95 6.59
C ALA A 63 21.19 1.10 7.86
N PRO A 64 22.38 0.86 8.42
CA PRO A 64 23.72 1.17 7.91
C PRO A 64 24.25 0.13 6.90
N GLY A 65 23.55 -1.00 6.71
CA GLY A 65 24.06 -2.17 6.00
C GLY A 65 24.57 -1.91 4.58
N LEU A 66 23.81 -1.12 3.78
CA LEU A 66 24.17 -0.81 2.40
C LEU A 66 24.93 0.52 2.25
N GLY A 67 24.83 1.44 3.20
CA GLY A 67 25.27 2.82 3.00
C GLY A 67 24.40 3.58 1.98
N LEU A 68 24.72 4.88 1.71
CA LEU A 68 23.84 5.71 0.89
C LEU A 68 23.82 5.29 -0.58
N ALA A 69 24.96 5.08 -1.20
CA ALA A 69 25.04 4.81 -2.64
C ALA A 69 24.35 3.50 -3.05
N HIS A 70 24.67 2.39 -2.36
CA HIS A 70 24.03 1.10 -2.63
C HIS A 70 22.57 1.09 -2.17
N GLY A 71 22.23 1.77 -1.08
CA GLY A 71 20.84 1.93 -0.64
C GLY A 71 19.98 2.62 -1.69
N VAL A 72 20.45 3.76 -2.23
CA VAL A 72 19.75 4.47 -3.32
C VAL A 72 19.62 3.60 -4.57
N LEU A 73 20.68 2.86 -4.95
CA LEU A 73 20.62 1.96 -6.09
C LEU A 73 19.58 0.84 -5.89
N ALA A 74 19.55 0.21 -4.71
CA ALA A 74 18.57 -0.80 -4.36
C ALA A 74 17.13 -0.23 -4.40
N ILE A 75 16.93 0.98 -3.86
CA ILE A 75 15.66 1.70 -3.89
C ILE A 75 15.19 1.96 -5.32
N LEU A 76 16.04 2.53 -6.16
CA LEU A 76 15.68 2.87 -7.54
C LEU A 76 15.33 1.63 -8.36
N LEU A 77 16.15 0.58 -8.27
CA LEU A 77 15.92 -0.66 -9.01
C LEU A 77 14.69 -1.42 -8.47
N GLY A 78 14.59 -1.58 -7.14
CA GLY A 78 13.47 -2.27 -6.50
C GLY A 78 12.15 -1.55 -6.73
N SER A 79 12.14 -0.22 -6.55
CA SER A 79 10.94 0.60 -6.84
C SER A 79 10.56 0.54 -8.31
N ALA A 80 11.51 0.64 -9.26
CA ALA A 80 11.22 0.59 -10.68
C ALA A 80 10.56 -0.74 -11.08
N VAL A 81 11.15 -1.86 -10.69
CA VAL A 81 10.62 -3.19 -11.00
C VAL A 81 9.27 -3.41 -10.33
N GLY A 82 9.18 -3.12 -9.02
CA GLY A 82 7.94 -3.33 -8.27
C GLY A 82 6.78 -2.47 -8.76
N VAL A 83 7.07 -1.23 -9.14
CA VAL A 83 6.04 -0.30 -9.67
C VAL A 83 5.56 -0.71 -11.07
N LEU A 84 6.43 -1.25 -11.92
CA LEU A 84 6.01 -1.79 -13.21
C LEU A 84 5.08 -2.99 -13.04
N LEU A 85 5.35 -3.87 -12.05
CA LEU A 85 4.47 -4.98 -11.70
C LEU A 85 3.14 -4.46 -11.13
N LEU A 86 3.18 -3.49 -10.23
CA LEU A 86 1.99 -2.85 -9.66
C LEU A 86 1.12 -2.25 -10.77
N ALA A 87 1.70 -1.45 -11.66
CA ALA A 87 0.98 -0.84 -12.78
C ALA A 87 0.38 -1.88 -13.74
N ALA A 88 1.10 -2.98 -14.01
CA ALA A 88 0.60 -4.08 -14.82
C ALA A 88 -0.61 -4.77 -14.19
N VAL A 89 -0.57 -5.05 -12.87
CA VAL A 89 -1.73 -5.58 -12.14
C VAL A 89 -2.88 -4.57 -12.14
N GLY A 90 -2.59 -3.28 -12.03
CA GLY A 90 -3.59 -2.22 -12.16
C GLY A 90 -4.33 -2.25 -13.50
N VAL A 91 -3.66 -2.59 -14.60
CA VAL A 91 -4.30 -2.76 -15.92
C VAL A 91 -5.39 -3.83 -15.88
N ILE A 92 -5.20 -4.90 -15.12
CA ILE A 92 -6.23 -5.96 -14.96
C ILE A 92 -7.53 -5.37 -14.40
N GLY A 93 -7.43 -4.47 -13.41
CA GLY A 93 -8.59 -3.77 -12.85
C GLY A 93 -9.33 -2.94 -13.89
N SER A 94 -8.62 -2.15 -14.71
CA SER A 94 -9.25 -1.34 -15.78
C SER A 94 -9.76 -2.19 -16.94
N ASP A 95 -9.11 -3.29 -17.28
CA ASP A 95 -9.57 -4.18 -18.36
C ASP A 95 -10.88 -4.89 -17.97
N THR A 96 -10.96 -5.38 -16.73
CA THR A 96 -12.08 -6.19 -16.26
C THR A 96 -13.19 -5.37 -15.59
N GLY A 97 -12.85 -4.23 -15.00
CA GLY A 97 -13.75 -3.46 -14.13
C GLY A 97 -14.00 -4.11 -12.75
N LEU A 98 -13.34 -5.24 -12.45
CA LEU A 98 -13.49 -5.98 -11.20
C LEU A 98 -12.61 -5.43 -10.09
N SER A 99 -13.04 -5.63 -8.83
CA SER A 99 -12.19 -5.42 -7.67
C SER A 99 -11.02 -6.42 -7.65
N ALA A 100 -9.99 -6.14 -6.84
CA ALA A 100 -8.76 -6.93 -6.82
C ALA A 100 -9.05 -8.42 -6.57
N MET A 101 -9.73 -8.74 -5.48
CA MET A 101 -10.03 -10.14 -5.14
C MET A 101 -11.08 -10.78 -6.05
N ALA A 102 -11.99 -9.97 -6.64
CA ALA A 102 -12.91 -10.49 -7.64
C ALA A 102 -12.20 -10.89 -8.94
N ALA A 103 -11.20 -10.09 -9.37
CA ALA A 103 -10.38 -10.41 -10.54
C ALA A 103 -9.58 -11.72 -10.38
N LEU A 104 -9.17 -12.07 -9.15
CA LEU A 104 -8.48 -13.33 -8.86
C LEU A 104 -9.34 -14.58 -9.15
N LYS A 105 -10.67 -14.45 -9.17
CA LYS A 105 -11.57 -15.56 -9.57
C LYS A 105 -11.31 -16.02 -11.00
N LEU A 106 -10.82 -15.11 -11.86
CA LEU A 106 -10.50 -15.43 -13.26
C LEU A 106 -9.30 -16.37 -13.36
N SER A 107 -8.32 -16.22 -12.48
CA SER A 107 -7.08 -17.02 -12.48
C SER A 107 -7.15 -18.25 -11.58
N LEU A 108 -7.78 -18.15 -10.39
CA LEU A 108 -7.76 -19.19 -9.36
C LEU A 108 -9.06 -20.00 -9.28
N GLY A 109 -10.13 -19.53 -9.94
CA GLY A 109 -11.47 -20.07 -9.81
C GLY A 109 -12.26 -19.46 -8.63
N ARG A 110 -13.59 -19.73 -8.61
CA ARG A 110 -14.50 -19.09 -7.63
C ARG A 110 -14.16 -19.37 -6.16
N HIS A 111 -13.73 -20.58 -5.85
CA HIS A 111 -13.36 -20.97 -4.49
C HIS A 111 -11.89 -20.75 -4.23
N GLY A 112 -11.02 -20.90 -5.24
CA GLY A 112 -9.58 -20.64 -5.11
C GLY A 112 -9.27 -19.20 -4.71
N ALA A 113 -10.03 -18.21 -5.18
CA ALA A 113 -9.87 -16.81 -4.83
C ALA A 113 -10.23 -16.46 -3.37
N ARG A 114 -10.92 -17.34 -2.64
CA ARG A 114 -11.29 -17.09 -1.23
C ARG A 114 -10.08 -17.08 -0.30
N LEU A 115 -9.09 -17.94 -0.57
CA LEU A 115 -7.89 -18.01 0.24
C LEU A 115 -7.07 -16.69 0.17
N PRO A 116 -6.69 -16.19 -1.04
CA PRO A 116 -6.03 -14.88 -1.10
C PRO A 116 -6.91 -13.73 -0.60
N ALA A 117 -8.24 -13.80 -0.71
CA ALA A 117 -9.11 -12.76 -0.14
C ALA A 117 -9.04 -12.73 1.40
N LEU A 118 -8.97 -13.89 2.06
CA LEU A 118 -8.75 -13.97 3.51
C LEU A 118 -7.36 -13.46 3.91
N LEU A 119 -6.33 -13.87 3.18
CA LEU A 119 -4.96 -13.41 3.43
C LEU A 119 -4.83 -11.91 3.20
N ASN A 120 -5.54 -11.37 2.19
CA ASN A 120 -5.59 -9.93 1.94
C ASN A 120 -6.32 -9.17 3.05
N LEU A 121 -7.42 -9.69 3.57
CA LEU A 121 -8.08 -9.10 4.75
C LEU A 121 -7.10 -9.01 5.93
N LEU A 122 -6.40 -10.09 6.24
CA LEU A 122 -5.45 -10.13 7.36
C LEU A 122 -4.31 -9.13 7.18
N GLN A 123 -3.72 -9.07 5.97
CA GLN A 123 -2.65 -8.10 5.71
C GLN A 123 -3.12 -6.66 5.81
N LEU A 124 -4.29 -6.33 5.24
CA LEU A 124 -4.79 -4.96 5.21
C LEU A 124 -5.24 -4.48 6.61
N VAL A 125 -5.74 -5.38 7.45
CA VAL A 125 -5.98 -5.08 8.88
C VAL A 125 -4.64 -4.83 9.59
N GLY A 126 -3.60 -5.60 9.29
CA GLY A 126 -2.26 -5.39 9.83
C GLY A 126 -1.68 -4.04 9.40
N TRP A 127 -1.72 -3.73 8.10
CA TRP A 127 -1.25 -2.44 7.57
C TRP A 127 -2.02 -1.27 8.16
N GLY A 128 -3.35 -1.28 8.13
CA GLY A 128 -4.17 -0.22 8.71
C GLY A 128 -3.91 0.01 10.19
N ALA A 129 -3.57 -1.05 10.96
CA ALA A 129 -3.15 -0.90 12.35
C ALA A 129 -1.75 -0.28 12.47
N PHE A 130 -0.77 -0.72 11.64
CA PHE A 130 0.58 -0.15 11.64
C PHE A 130 0.58 1.33 11.26
N GLU A 131 -0.19 1.73 10.25
CA GLU A 131 -0.34 3.14 9.85
C GLU A 131 -0.85 4.00 11.03
N ILE A 132 -1.87 3.53 11.75
CA ILE A 132 -2.40 4.23 12.94
C ILE A 132 -1.33 4.31 14.04
N ILE A 133 -0.54 3.24 14.27
CA ILE A 133 0.55 3.22 15.26
C ILE A 133 1.61 4.26 14.92
N VAL A 134 2.05 4.30 13.68
CA VAL A 134 3.10 5.23 13.21
C VAL A 134 2.64 6.68 13.35
N MET A 135 1.40 6.96 12.95
CA MET A 135 0.79 8.30 13.13
C MET A 135 0.71 8.69 14.61
N ARG A 136 0.26 7.77 15.47
CA ARG A 136 0.18 7.96 16.91
C ARG A 136 1.53 8.32 17.52
N ASP A 137 2.56 7.52 17.22
CA ASP A 137 3.88 7.67 17.82
C ASP A 137 4.53 8.98 17.40
N ALA A 138 4.45 9.34 16.11
CA ALA A 138 4.96 10.61 15.61
C ALA A 138 4.17 11.82 16.14
N ALA A 139 2.84 11.74 16.24
CA ALA A 139 2.04 12.83 16.79
C ALA A 139 2.25 13.02 18.30
N SER A 140 2.41 11.92 19.05
CA SER A 140 2.77 11.99 20.48
C SER A 140 4.12 12.68 20.69
N LEU A 141 5.11 12.38 19.85
CA LEU A 141 6.42 13.03 19.88
C LEU A 141 6.34 14.53 19.56
N LEU A 142 5.58 14.92 18.53
CA LEU A 142 5.33 16.33 18.22
C LEU A 142 4.60 17.03 19.35
N GLY A 143 3.63 16.38 19.98
CA GLY A 143 2.90 16.87 21.15
C GLY A 143 3.82 17.14 22.35
N ALA A 144 4.74 16.22 22.64
CA ALA A 144 5.74 16.37 23.68
C ALA A 144 6.64 17.59 23.44
N ARG A 145 7.08 17.77 22.19
CA ARG A 145 7.94 18.92 21.83
C ARG A 145 7.21 20.27 21.89
N ALA A 146 5.94 20.31 21.47
CA ALA A 146 5.18 21.55 21.40
C ALA A 146 4.60 21.98 22.75
N PHE A 147 4.16 21.03 23.57
CA PHE A 147 3.37 21.29 24.80
C PHE A 147 4.02 20.73 26.06
N GLY A 148 5.19 20.08 25.96
CA GLY A 148 5.90 19.47 27.07
C GLY A 148 5.43 18.04 27.40
N GLU A 149 6.33 17.30 28.07
CA GLU A 149 6.04 15.96 28.56
C GLU A 149 4.96 16.01 29.65
N GLY A 150 4.00 15.07 29.61
CA GLY A 150 2.84 15.06 30.54
C GLY A 150 1.62 15.85 30.07
N SER A 151 1.69 16.55 28.94
CA SER A 151 0.54 17.15 28.27
C SER A 151 -0.42 16.08 27.72
N THR A 152 -1.73 16.39 27.63
CA THR A 152 -2.72 15.51 26.97
C THR A 152 -2.33 15.16 25.53
N TRP A 153 -1.60 16.05 24.86
CA TRP A 153 -1.11 15.86 23.49
C TRP A 153 0.04 14.85 23.35
N THR A 154 0.57 14.33 24.47
CA THR A 154 1.54 13.23 24.47
C THR A 154 0.88 11.86 24.59
N SER A 155 -0.46 11.82 24.75
CA SER A 155 -1.20 10.57 24.98
C SER A 155 -1.27 9.72 23.70
N PRO A 156 -0.67 8.52 23.66
CA PRO A 156 -0.80 7.60 22.52
C PRO A 156 -2.25 7.20 22.26
N VAL A 157 -3.04 7.03 23.31
CA VAL A 157 -4.47 6.65 23.20
C VAL A 157 -5.27 7.73 22.49
N LEU A 158 -5.05 9.01 22.84
CA LEU A 158 -5.73 10.12 22.17
C LEU A 158 -5.48 10.09 20.65
N TRP A 159 -4.22 10.00 20.26
CA TRP A 159 -3.84 9.99 18.83
C TRP A 159 -4.31 8.74 18.10
N THR A 160 -4.25 7.57 18.74
CA THR A 160 -4.81 6.33 18.18
C THR A 160 -6.29 6.49 17.84
N LEU A 161 -7.08 7.04 18.77
CA LEU A 161 -8.51 7.24 18.53
C LEU A 161 -8.78 8.29 17.45
N LEU A 162 -8.03 9.39 17.43
CA LEU A 162 -8.18 10.45 16.43
C LEU A 162 -7.85 9.96 15.02
N PHE A 163 -6.69 9.33 14.82
CA PHE A 163 -6.28 8.82 13.51
C PHE A 163 -7.10 7.61 13.07
N GLY A 164 -7.44 6.72 14.00
CA GLY A 164 -8.34 5.60 13.72
C GLY A 164 -9.72 6.06 13.27
N ALA A 165 -10.29 7.07 13.94
CA ALA A 165 -11.56 7.65 13.51
C ALA A 165 -11.45 8.35 12.15
N LEU A 166 -10.39 9.12 11.90
CA LEU A 166 -10.16 9.81 10.63
C LEU A 166 -10.05 8.80 9.47
N ALA A 167 -9.17 7.79 9.58
CA ALA A 167 -8.99 6.76 8.56
C ALA A 167 -10.28 5.99 8.29
N THR A 168 -11.03 5.65 9.36
CA THR A 168 -12.31 4.95 9.24
C THR A 168 -13.36 5.80 8.51
N LEU A 169 -13.48 7.08 8.85
CA LEU A 169 -14.42 8.00 8.18
C LEU A 169 -14.07 8.17 6.70
N LEU A 170 -12.78 8.29 6.37
CA LEU A 170 -12.31 8.32 4.98
C LEU A 170 -12.66 7.01 4.27
N ALA A 171 -12.44 5.85 4.88
CA ALA A 171 -12.72 4.53 4.30
C ALA A 171 -14.22 4.33 4.00
N VAL A 172 -15.09 4.77 4.88
CA VAL A 172 -16.55 4.74 4.68
C VAL A 172 -16.97 5.68 3.54
N SER A 173 -16.28 6.82 3.34
CA SER A 173 -16.59 7.78 2.26
C SER A 173 -16.25 7.27 0.86
N GLY A 174 -15.32 6.33 0.74
CA GLY A 174 -14.90 5.68 -0.50
C GLY A 174 -13.95 6.49 -1.38
N PRO A 175 -13.24 5.82 -2.33
CA PRO A 175 -12.10 6.39 -3.04
C PRO A 175 -12.45 7.53 -4.01
N LEU A 176 -13.64 7.51 -4.65
CA LEU A 176 -13.99 8.55 -5.63
C LEU A 176 -14.11 9.93 -4.99
N THR A 177 -14.70 10.00 -3.79
CA THR A 177 -14.87 11.25 -3.06
C THR A 177 -13.52 11.79 -2.63
N PHE A 178 -12.70 10.93 -2.04
CA PHE A 178 -11.39 11.30 -1.51
C PHE A 178 -10.45 11.80 -2.60
N VAL A 179 -10.17 10.97 -3.62
CA VAL A 179 -9.20 11.29 -4.69
C VAL A 179 -9.57 12.56 -5.44
N ARG A 180 -10.84 12.73 -5.80
CA ARG A 180 -11.25 13.86 -6.67
C ARG A 180 -11.50 15.16 -5.91
N ARG A 181 -11.98 15.12 -4.68
CA ARG A 181 -12.37 16.31 -3.92
C ARG A 181 -11.27 16.85 -3.03
N ILE A 182 -10.50 15.98 -2.40
CA ILE A 182 -9.51 16.35 -1.38
C ILE A 182 -8.11 16.29 -1.97
N LEU A 183 -7.64 15.08 -2.30
CA LEU A 183 -6.26 14.83 -2.67
C LEU A 183 -5.80 15.67 -3.88
N ARG A 184 -6.50 15.57 -5.00
CA ARG A 184 -6.10 16.25 -6.24
C ARG A 184 -6.15 17.78 -6.11
N LYS A 185 -6.98 18.32 -5.24
CA LYS A 185 -7.13 19.78 -5.13
C LYS A 185 -6.10 20.42 -4.22
N TRP A 186 -5.80 19.80 -3.08
CA TRP A 186 -4.98 20.39 -2.03
C TRP A 186 -3.88 19.46 -1.53
N GLY A 187 -4.19 18.18 -1.27
CA GLY A 187 -3.30 17.24 -0.60
C GLY A 187 -1.96 17.10 -1.29
N ILE A 188 -1.96 16.83 -2.59
CA ILE A 188 -0.72 16.61 -3.37
C ILE A 188 0.26 17.80 -3.32
N TRP A 189 -0.23 19.04 -3.27
CA TRP A 189 0.62 20.24 -3.22
C TRP A 189 1.25 20.42 -1.85
N LEU A 190 0.49 20.17 -0.78
CA LEU A 190 1.00 20.21 0.58
C LEU A 190 2.05 19.13 0.81
N LEU A 191 1.79 17.94 0.31
CA LEU A 191 2.70 16.81 0.38
C LEU A 191 4.00 17.07 -0.37
N LEU A 192 3.89 17.57 -1.60
CA LEU A 192 5.06 17.98 -2.39
C LEU A 192 5.90 19.03 -1.65
N ALA A 193 5.26 20.02 -1.05
CA ALA A 193 5.94 21.05 -0.26
C ALA A 193 6.66 20.45 0.96
N ALA A 194 6.03 19.50 1.66
CA ALA A 194 6.64 18.79 2.78
C ALA A 194 7.88 17.98 2.35
N CYS A 195 7.79 17.24 1.26
CA CYS A 195 8.90 16.46 0.71
C CYS A 195 10.07 17.34 0.26
N LEU A 196 9.77 18.46 -0.42
CA LEU A 196 10.79 19.43 -0.84
C LEU A 196 11.46 20.07 0.38
N TRP A 197 10.70 20.40 1.43
CA TRP A 197 11.26 20.92 2.66
C TRP A 197 12.18 19.94 3.38
N LEU A 198 11.77 18.67 3.52
CA LEU A 198 12.63 17.64 4.09
C LEU A 198 13.89 17.44 3.26
N THR A 199 13.77 17.43 1.94
CA THR A 199 14.92 17.35 1.03
C THR A 199 15.88 18.51 1.25
N TRP A 200 15.36 19.75 1.26
CA TRP A 200 16.15 20.94 1.55
C TRP A 200 16.84 20.88 2.91
N ASN A 201 16.10 20.48 3.95
CA ASN A 201 16.64 20.38 5.31
C ASN A 201 17.78 19.35 5.40
N LEU A 202 17.65 18.22 4.69
CA LEU A 202 18.71 17.22 4.59
C LEU A 202 19.98 17.81 3.94
N PHE A 203 19.84 18.46 2.78
CA PHE A 203 20.96 19.09 2.06
C PHE A 203 21.63 20.22 2.87
N ALA A 204 20.86 20.95 3.66
CA ALA A 204 21.38 22.06 4.47
C ALA A 204 22.14 21.58 5.72
N ARG A 205 21.89 20.35 6.21
CA ARG A 205 22.40 19.88 7.51
C ARG A 205 23.34 18.66 7.43
N ALA A 206 23.31 17.91 6.33
CA ALA A 206 24.10 16.70 6.16
C ALA A 206 25.15 16.86 5.06
N ASP A 207 26.36 16.33 5.28
CA ASP A 207 27.35 16.18 4.23
C ASP A 207 27.05 14.94 3.38
N LEU A 208 26.15 15.14 2.40
CA LEU A 208 25.73 14.06 1.50
C LEU A 208 26.89 13.53 0.64
N ALA A 209 27.91 14.36 0.33
CA ALA A 209 29.06 13.92 -0.44
C ALA A 209 29.93 12.94 0.36
N ALA A 210 30.10 13.18 1.66
CA ALA A 210 30.77 12.26 2.56
C ALA A 210 29.94 10.97 2.76
N LEU A 211 28.62 11.09 2.97
CA LEU A 211 27.73 9.94 3.12
C LEU A 211 27.69 9.07 1.85
N TRP A 212 27.70 9.67 0.66
CA TRP A 212 27.72 8.94 -0.62
C TRP A 212 28.95 8.09 -0.80
N LYS A 213 30.10 8.55 -0.33
CA LYS A 213 31.40 7.85 -0.41
C LYS A 213 31.59 6.82 0.69
N ARG A 214 30.81 6.93 1.77
CA ARG A 214 30.91 6.00 2.92
C ARG A 214 30.28 4.68 2.54
N ALA A 215 31.05 3.60 2.56
CA ALA A 215 30.54 2.25 2.39
C ALA A 215 29.60 1.88 3.56
N GLY A 216 28.62 1.04 3.28
CA GLY A 216 27.84 0.39 4.33
C GLY A 216 28.72 -0.57 5.16
N ASP A 217 28.23 -0.97 6.31
CA ASP A 217 28.94 -1.90 7.22
C ASP A 217 28.88 -3.38 6.75
N GLY A 218 28.15 -3.65 5.65
CA GLY A 218 28.01 -4.98 5.07
C GLY A 218 27.08 -5.92 5.84
N SER A 219 26.37 -5.45 6.84
CA SER A 219 25.40 -6.26 7.61
C SER A 219 24.19 -6.70 6.79
N MET A 220 23.95 -6.09 5.61
CA MET A 220 22.84 -6.40 4.71
C MET A 220 23.37 -6.70 3.29
N PRO A 221 23.09 -7.90 2.72
CA PRO A 221 23.32 -8.15 1.30
C PRO A 221 22.49 -7.22 0.40
N PHE A 222 23.04 -6.80 -0.74
CA PHE A 222 22.35 -5.91 -1.69
C PHE A 222 20.98 -6.47 -2.13
N ALA A 223 20.90 -7.79 -2.36
CA ALA A 223 19.66 -8.45 -2.78
C ALA A 223 18.56 -8.36 -1.71
N VAL A 224 18.90 -8.39 -0.42
CA VAL A 224 17.94 -8.18 0.68
C VAL A 224 17.43 -6.74 0.68
N GLY A 225 18.31 -5.76 0.51
CA GLY A 225 17.89 -4.36 0.37
C GLY A 225 17.01 -4.12 -0.87
N PHE A 226 17.30 -4.79 -1.98
CA PHE A 226 16.46 -4.80 -3.16
C PHE A 226 15.08 -5.44 -2.88
N ASP A 227 15.04 -6.57 -2.14
CA ASP A 227 13.78 -7.23 -1.75
C ASP A 227 12.94 -6.35 -0.81
N ILE A 228 13.55 -5.60 0.10
CA ILE A 228 12.87 -4.61 0.94
C ILE A 228 12.29 -3.48 0.06
N ALA A 229 13.07 -2.97 -0.89
CA ALA A 229 12.63 -1.87 -1.75
C ALA A 229 11.50 -2.28 -2.72
N ILE A 230 11.57 -3.47 -3.30
CA ILE A 230 10.51 -3.98 -4.19
C ILE A 230 9.24 -4.37 -3.43
N ALA A 231 9.37 -4.78 -2.16
CA ALA A 231 8.23 -5.20 -1.35
C ALA A 231 7.24 -4.05 -1.11
N MET A 232 7.68 -2.80 -1.06
CA MET A 232 6.80 -1.63 -0.90
C MET A 232 5.75 -1.54 -2.00
N PRO A 233 6.07 -1.39 -3.29
CA PRO A 233 5.05 -1.41 -4.34
C PRO A 233 4.32 -2.76 -4.45
N LEU A 234 4.94 -3.88 -4.11
CA LEU A 234 4.29 -5.20 -4.17
C LEU A 234 3.23 -5.40 -3.08
N SER A 235 3.35 -4.74 -1.93
CA SER A 235 2.33 -4.79 -0.88
C SER A 235 0.97 -4.23 -1.34
N TRP A 236 0.97 -3.38 -2.37
CA TRP A 236 -0.22 -2.79 -2.98
C TRP A 236 -0.85 -3.64 -4.09
N LEU A 237 -0.20 -4.71 -4.56
CA LEU A 237 -0.74 -5.61 -5.60
C LEU A 237 -2.14 -6.15 -5.26
N PRO A 238 -2.41 -6.60 -4.02
CA PRO A 238 -3.69 -7.20 -3.68
C PRO A 238 -4.87 -6.23 -3.63
N LEU A 239 -4.64 -4.92 -3.74
CA LEU A 239 -5.70 -3.92 -3.62
C LEU A 239 -5.75 -2.92 -4.79
N ILE A 240 -4.73 -2.87 -5.67
CA ILE A 240 -4.69 -1.88 -6.76
C ILE A 240 -5.94 -1.89 -7.62
N ALA A 241 -6.52 -3.07 -7.90
CA ALA A 241 -7.68 -3.14 -8.76
C ALA A 241 -8.96 -2.58 -8.11
N ASP A 242 -9.00 -2.40 -6.79
CA ASP A 242 -10.11 -1.74 -6.10
C ASP A 242 -10.22 -0.26 -6.50
N TYR A 243 -9.12 0.34 -6.92
CA TYR A 243 -9.02 1.70 -7.45
C TYR A 243 -8.99 1.74 -8.97
N SER A 244 -8.15 0.91 -9.59
CA SER A 244 -7.91 0.93 -11.02
C SER A 244 -9.11 0.45 -11.85
N ARG A 245 -10.08 -0.29 -11.25
CA ARG A 245 -11.37 -0.61 -11.89
C ARG A 245 -12.19 0.61 -12.28
N PHE A 246 -11.91 1.77 -11.67
CA PHE A 246 -12.51 3.05 -12.05
C PHE A 246 -11.66 3.83 -13.07
N GLY A 247 -10.54 3.26 -13.54
CA GLY A 247 -9.67 3.86 -14.55
C GLY A 247 -10.29 3.84 -15.94
N LYS A 248 -10.19 4.95 -16.66
CA LYS A 248 -10.76 5.14 -18.00
C LYS A 248 -10.13 4.24 -19.07
N SER A 249 -8.86 3.89 -18.92
CA SER A 249 -8.13 3.02 -19.86
C SER A 249 -6.90 2.41 -19.22
N ALA A 250 -6.43 1.27 -19.76
CA ALA A 250 -5.20 0.62 -19.38
C ALA A 250 -3.99 1.57 -19.40
N ARG A 251 -3.88 2.42 -20.44
CA ARG A 251 -2.79 3.41 -20.56
C ARG A 251 -2.79 4.44 -19.43
N ASN A 252 -3.98 4.96 -19.06
CA ASN A 252 -4.10 5.91 -17.97
C ASN A 252 -3.74 5.28 -16.63
N VAL A 253 -4.17 4.01 -16.41
CA VAL A 253 -3.86 3.26 -15.20
C VAL A 253 -2.38 2.97 -15.12
N PHE A 254 -1.80 2.38 -16.16
CA PHE A 254 -0.37 2.03 -16.17
C PHE A 254 0.50 3.28 -15.97
N GLY A 255 0.32 4.30 -16.79
CA GLY A 255 1.17 5.52 -16.75
C GLY A 255 1.00 6.31 -15.45
N GLY A 256 -0.24 6.51 -15.00
CA GLY A 256 -0.51 7.25 -13.77
C GLY A 256 0.04 6.52 -12.54
N THR A 257 -0.18 5.22 -12.42
CA THR A 257 0.33 4.40 -11.33
C THR A 257 1.85 4.32 -11.35
N ALA A 258 2.44 3.99 -12.50
CA ALA A 258 3.89 3.83 -12.62
C ALA A 258 4.65 5.10 -12.23
N LEU A 259 4.27 6.24 -12.80
CA LEU A 259 4.95 7.49 -12.51
C LEU A 259 4.67 8.00 -11.09
N GLY A 260 3.41 7.94 -10.65
CA GLY A 260 3.03 8.44 -9.34
C GLY A 260 3.74 7.71 -8.22
N PHE A 261 3.57 6.40 -8.15
CA PHE A 261 4.15 5.60 -7.07
C PHE A 261 5.68 5.57 -7.12
N PHE A 262 6.29 5.47 -8.32
CA PHE A 262 7.76 5.47 -8.44
C PHE A 262 8.37 6.74 -7.85
N ILE A 263 7.85 7.91 -8.22
CA ILE A 263 8.39 9.18 -7.76
C ILE A 263 8.23 9.30 -6.24
N GLY A 264 7.02 9.06 -5.71
CA GLY A 264 6.76 9.15 -4.28
C GLY A 264 7.61 8.18 -3.46
N ASN A 265 7.53 6.90 -3.79
CA ASN A 265 8.21 5.83 -3.06
C ASN A 265 9.75 5.94 -3.11
N ALA A 266 10.33 6.13 -4.30
CA ALA A 266 11.79 6.23 -4.44
C ALA A 266 12.32 7.49 -3.73
N TRP A 267 11.59 8.59 -3.79
CA TRP A 267 11.96 9.84 -3.11
C TRP A 267 11.99 9.64 -1.59
N LEU A 268 10.86 9.17 -1.01
CA LEU A 268 10.77 9.02 0.44
C LEU A 268 11.71 7.96 1.00
N MET A 269 11.85 6.81 0.34
CA MET A 269 12.84 5.81 0.75
C MET A 269 14.27 6.36 0.71
N THR A 270 14.61 7.15 -0.33
CA THR A 270 15.93 7.80 -0.44
C THR A 270 16.14 8.81 0.69
N LEU A 271 15.13 9.60 1.04
CA LEU A 271 15.20 10.46 2.22
C LEU A 271 15.38 9.63 3.49
N GLY A 272 14.67 8.51 3.61
CA GLY A 272 14.76 7.61 4.77
C GLY A 272 16.17 7.11 5.03
N VAL A 273 16.82 6.52 4.02
CA VAL A 273 18.21 6.03 4.18
C VAL A 273 19.19 7.19 4.47
N ALA A 274 19.01 8.34 3.82
CA ALA A 274 19.89 9.50 4.03
C ALA A 274 19.73 10.11 5.42
N TYR A 275 18.50 10.28 5.90
CA TYR A 275 18.22 10.76 7.26
C TYR A 275 18.72 9.79 8.34
N ALA A 276 18.55 8.48 8.14
CA ALA A 276 19.05 7.48 9.06
C ALA A 276 20.58 7.55 9.17
N LEU A 277 21.29 7.57 8.05
CA LEU A 277 22.77 7.67 8.05
C LEU A 277 23.30 8.99 8.61
N ALA A 278 22.55 10.09 8.41
CA ALA A 278 22.99 11.42 8.84
C ALA A 278 22.70 11.71 10.34
N PHE A 279 21.55 11.24 10.84
CA PHE A 279 21.00 11.71 12.12
C PHE A 279 20.60 10.58 13.08
N ALA A 280 20.55 9.32 12.62
CA ALA A 280 20.21 8.15 13.42
C ALA A 280 21.14 6.96 13.10
N PRO A 281 22.47 7.11 13.24
CA PRO A 281 23.44 6.11 12.78
C PRO A 281 23.30 4.77 13.52
N ASP A 282 22.76 4.78 14.73
CA ASP A 282 22.55 3.58 15.56
C ASP A 282 21.26 2.83 15.20
N GLY A 283 20.52 3.29 14.18
CA GLY A 283 19.30 2.64 13.67
C GLY A 283 18.07 2.78 14.58
N GLU A 284 18.10 3.67 15.56
CA GLU A 284 16.96 3.91 16.43
C GLU A 284 15.82 4.63 15.70
N ALA A 285 14.66 4.00 15.62
CA ALA A 285 13.47 4.58 14.98
C ALA A 285 13.08 5.94 15.61
N ASN A 286 13.23 6.09 16.91
CA ASN A 286 12.99 7.34 17.62
C ASN A 286 13.95 8.46 17.19
N ALA A 287 15.22 8.17 16.94
CA ALA A 287 16.20 9.16 16.50
C ALA A 287 15.83 9.71 15.10
N LEU A 288 15.35 8.85 14.21
CA LEU A 288 14.83 9.25 12.90
C LEU A 288 13.63 10.20 13.05
N LEU A 289 12.65 9.83 13.85
CA LEU A 289 11.46 10.66 14.11
C LEU A 289 11.83 12.01 14.76
N LEU A 290 12.80 12.01 15.69
CA LEU A 290 13.30 13.23 16.31
C LEU A 290 14.00 14.15 15.31
N ALA A 291 14.75 13.59 14.37
CA ALA A 291 15.40 14.36 13.30
C ALA A 291 14.37 15.02 12.37
N LEU A 292 13.32 14.27 12.00
CA LEU A 292 12.22 14.77 11.19
C LEU A 292 11.38 15.83 11.93
N ALA A 293 11.07 15.58 13.20
CA ALA A 293 10.36 16.54 14.04
C ALA A 293 11.16 17.83 14.28
N GLY A 294 12.51 17.77 14.23
CA GLY A 294 13.40 18.92 14.26
C GLY A 294 13.43 19.75 12.98
N ALA A 295 13.00 19.19 11.86
CA ALA A 295 12.98 19.84 10.57
C ALA A 295 11.77 20.79 10.46
N GLY A 296 12.00 22.09 10.29
CA GLY A 296 10.92 23.07 10.05
C GLY A 296 9.85 23.10 11.13
N LEU A 297 10.23 23.00 12.41
CA LEU A 297 9.34 22.97 13.56
C LEU A 297 8.34 21.79 13.53
N GLY A 298 8.66 20.72 12.80
CA GLY A 298 7.80 19.54 12.69
C GLY A 298 6.61 19.67 11.71
N ILE A 299 6.43 20.81 11.07
CA ILE A 299 5.33 21.01 10.10
C ILE A 299 5.37 20.00 8.94
N PRO A 300 6.52 19.73 8.29
CA PRO A 300 6.57 18.71 7.23
C PRO A 300 6.19 17.31 7.72
N LEU A 301 6.60 16.96 8.94
CA LEU A 301 6.20 15.68 9.55
C LEU A 301 4.69 15.63 9.80
N LEU A 302 4.10 16.72 10.29
CA LEU A 302 2.66 16.81 10.49
C LEU A 302 1.88 16.63 9.17
N LEU A 303 2.37 17.23 8.07
CA LEU A 303 1.75 17.07 6.76
C LEU A 303 1.83 15.62 6.25
N ILE A 304 2.97 14.94 6.47
CA ILE A 304 3.11 13.52 6.14
C ILE A 304 2.18 12.67 7.01
N LEU A 305 2.02 12.98 8.30
CA LEU A 305 1.08 12.26 9.16
C LEU A 305 -0.39 12.39 8.71
N LEU A 306 -0.77 13.55 8.21
CA LEU A 306 -2.11 13.72 7.65
C LEU A 306 -2.29 12.91 6.37
N ASP A 307 -1.25 12.79 5.56
CA ASP A 307 -1.24 11.96 4.36
C ASP A 307 -1.23 10.45 4.69
N GLU A 308 -0.55 10.04 5.75
CA GLU A 308 -0.55 8.65 6.24
C GLU A 308 -1.97 8.15 6.55
N SER A 309 -2.89 9.07 6.91
CA SER A 309 -4.31 8.73 7.06
C SER A 309 -4.94 8.25 5.75
N GLU A 310 -4.36 8.59 4.57
CA GLU A 310 -4.78 8.07 3.27
C GLU A 310 -4.34 6.63 3.07
N ASN A 311 -3.13 6.25 3.51
CA ASN A 311 -2.66 4.88 3.47
C ASN A 311 -3.56 3.99 4.35
N ALA A 312 -3.81 4.41 5.59
CA ALA A 312 -4.74 3.72 6.49
C ALA A 312 -6.17 3.62 5.93
N PHE A 313 -6.67 4.69 5.28
CA PHE A 313 -7.95 4.67 4.55
C PHE A 313 -7.95 3.61 3.46
N ALA A 314 -6.89 3.56 2.64
CA ALA A 314 -6.79 2.64 1.51
C ALA A 314 -6.84 1.18 1.99
N ASP A 315 -6.13 0.87 3.05
CA ASP A 315 -6.10 -0.46 3.65
C ASP A 315 -7.46 -0.85 4.23
N ILE A 316 -8.07 -0.01 5.04
CA ILE A 316 -9.38 -0.27 5.64
C ILE A 316 -10.46 -0.44 4.55
N HIS A 317 -10.47 0.44 3.52
CA HIS A 317 -11.43 0.36 2.43
C HIS A 317 -11.27 -0.92 1.61
N SER A 318 -10.03 -1.26 1.21
CA SER A 318 -9.76 -2.47 0.42
C SER A 318 -9.94 -3.75 1.21
N ALA A 319 -9.68 -3.74 2.53
CA ALA A 319 -10.05 -4.83 3.43
C ALA A 319 -11.58 -5.06 3.43
N ALA A 320 -12.36 -3.97 3.48
CA ALA A 320 -13.82 -4.05 3.40
C ALA A 320 -14.31 -4.59 2.05
N VAL A 321 -13.71 -4.15 0.94
CA VAL A 321 -14.00 -4.67 -0.42
C VAL A 321 -13.67 -6.15 -0.51
N SER A 322 -12.51 -6.60 -0.01
CA SER A 322 -12.08 -8.00 0.01
C SER A 322 -13.01 -8.87 0.87
N THR A 323 -13.41 -8.35 2.03
CA THR A 323 -14.36 -9.02 2.94
C THR A 323 -15.75 -9.11 2.32
N GLY A 324 -16.17 -8.13 1.53
CA GLY A 324 -17.45 -8.14 0.80
C GLY A 324 -17.57 -9.31 -0.20
N ILE A 325 -16.46 -9.90 -0.65
CA ILE A 325 -16.42 -11.11 -1.47
C ILE A 325 -16.69 -12.38 -0.64
N LEU A 326 -16.31 -12.35 0.63
CA LEU A 326 -16.51 -13.45 1.58
C LEU A 326 -17.88 -13.37 2.25
N LEU A 327 -18.29 -12.14 2.62
CA LEU A 327 -19.53 -11.84 3.33
C LEU A 327 -20.39 -10.89 2.48
N ARG A 328 -21.70 -11.18 2.40
CA ARG A 328 -22.66 -10.36 1.63
C ARG A 328 -23.17 -9.17 2.44
N LEU A 329 -22.24 -8.32 2.92
CA LEU A 329 -22.53 -7.11 3.66
C LEU A 329 -22.15 -5.87 2.83
N LYS A 330 -22.72 -4.71 3.16
CA LYS A 330 -22.35 -3.44 2.53
C LYS A 330 -20.92 -3.07 2.90
N VAL A 331 -20.16 -2.56 1.92
CA VAL A 331 -18.74 -2.20 2.09
C VAL A 331 -18.57 -1.15 3.20
N GLU A 332 -19.50 -0.21 3.33
CA GLU A 332 -19.46 0.83 4.36
C GLU A 332 -19.52 0.26 5.79
N HIS A 333 -20.38 -0.74 6.02
CA HIS A 333 -20.48 -1.40 7.32
C HIS A 333 -19.23 -2.22 7.63
N LEU A 334 -18.67 -2.88 6.60
CA LEU A 334 -17.42 -3.61 6.73
C LEU A 334 -16.24 -2.67 7.00
N ALA A 335 -16.17 -1.53 6.29
CA ALA A 335 -15.14 -0.51 6.51
C ALA A 335 -15.20 0.06 7.93
N LEU A 336 -16.40 0.33 8.45
CA LEU A 336 -16.58 0.76 9.84
C LEU A 336 -16.05 -0.30 10.83
N GLY A 337 -16.47 -1.56 10.67
CA GLY A 337 -16.03 -2.65 11.55
C GLY A 337 -14.53 -2.89 11.50
N ILE A 338 -13.94 -2.88 10.29
CA ILE A 338 -12.49 -3.06 10.08
C ILE A 338 -11.71 -1.87 10.65
N GLY A 339 -12.17 -0.63 10.45
CA GLY A 339 -11.52 0.55 11.01
C GLY A 339 -11.49 0.53 12.54
N VAL A 340 -12.60 0.12 13.18
CA VAL A 340 -12.63 -0.11 14.64
C VAL A 340 -11.62 -1.21 15.03
N LEU A 341 -11.56 -2.33 14.29
CA LEU A 341 -10.61 -3.41 14.56
C LEU A 341 -9.16 -2.94 14.44
N CYS A 342 -8.80 -2.22 13.37
CA CYS A 342 -7.46 -1.64 13.20
C CYS A 342 -7.10 -0.70 14.36
N THR A 343 -8.05 0.15 14.79
CA THR A 343 -7.87 1.07 15.93
C THR A 343 -7.63 0.32 17.23
N LEU A 344 -8.38 -0.75 17.49
CA LEU A 344 -8.20 -1.60 18.67
C LEU A 344 -6.84 -2.30 18.67
N ILE A 345 -6.44 -2.87 17.51
CA ILE A 345 -5.11 -3.49 17.35
C ILE A 345 -4.02 -2.44 17.58
N ALA A 346 -4.16 -1.23 17.04
CA ALA A 346 -3.21 -0.15 17.22
C ALA A 346 -3.06 0.29 18.69
N CYS A 347 -4.09 0.13 19.53
CA CYS A 347 -3.97 0.35 20.97
C CYS A 347 -3.10 -0.70 21.68
N LEU A 348 -2.99 -1.92 21.14
CA LEU A 348 -2.43 -3.07 21.84
C LEU A 348 -1.11 -3.56 21.25
N ALA A 349 -0.87 -3.36 19.96
CA ALA A 349 0.26 -3.93 19.24
C ALA A 349 1.50 -3.01 19.22
N PRO A 350 2.73 -3.57 19.29
CA PRO A 350 3.96 -2.83 19.07
C PRO A 350 4.35 -2.79 17.59
N LEU A 351 5.04 -1.71 17.17
CA LEU A 351 5.56 -1.53 15.80
C LEU A 351 6.73 -2.47 15.45
N ALA A 352 7.35 -3.13 16.41
CA ALA A 352 8.61 -3.86 16.25
C ALA A 352 8.63 -4.97 15.19
N GLN A 353 7.47 -5.46 14.73
CA GLN A 353 7.34 -6.55 13.74
C GLN A 353 7.13 -6.09 12.30
N TYR A 354 7.24 -4.81 12.02
CA TYR A 354 6.94 -4.22 10.71
C TYR A 354 7.70 -4.86 9.55
N GLN A 355 9.03 -5.01 9.65
CA GLN A 355 9.85 -5.58 8.57
C GLN A 355 9.48 -7.04 8.29
N ASN A 356 9.30 -7.84 9.34
CA ASN A 356 8.91 -9.25 9.21
C ASN A 356 7.54 -9.38 8.54
N PHE A 357 6.61 -8.49 8.89
CA PHE A 357 5.28 -8.44 8.29
C PHE A 357 5.35 -8.09 6.80
N LEU A 358 6.13 -7.09 6.41
CA LEU A 358 6.34 -6.68 5.02
C LEU A 358 6.89 -7.84 4.17
N LEU A 359 7.92 -8.54 4.65
CA LEU A 359 8.52 -9.68 3.94
C LEU A 359 7.58 -10.89 3.88
N LEU A 360 6.81 -11.15 4.93
CA LEU A 360 5.79 -12.20 4.95
C LEU A 360 4.73 -11.96 3.87
N ILE A 361 4.25 -10.73 3.72
CA ILE A 361 3.28 -10.36 2.67
C ILE A 361 3.90 -10.57 1.29
N GLY A 362 5.15 -10.13 1.09
CA GLY A 362 5.89 -10.36 -0.14
C GLY A 362 5.97 -11.84 -0.50
N SER A 363 6.21 -12.71 0.50
CA SER A 363 6.35 -14.16 0.29
C SER A 363 5.10 -14.83 -0.28
N VAL A 364 3.92 -14.30 0.03
CA VAL A 364 2.62 -14.85 -0.38
C VAL A 364 2.12 -14.20 -1.67
N PHE A 365 2.16 -12.87 -1.74
CA PHE A 365 1.51 -12.14 -2.83
C PHE A 365 2.41 -11.97 -4.06
N ALA A 366 3.73 -11.88 -3.94
CA ALA A 366 4.59 -11.81 -5.11
C ALA A 366 4.42 -13.04 -6.03
N PRO A 367 4.51 -14.31 -5.54
CA PRO A 367 4.24 -15.48 -6.36
C PRO A 367 2.81 -15.54 -6.91
N LEU A 368 1.81 -15.14 -6.10
CA LEU A 368 0.41 -15.09 -6.54
C LEU A 368 0.25 -14.20 -7.77
N PHE A 369 0.81 -13.01 -7.74
CA PHE A 369 0.70 -12.07 -8.85
C PHE A 369 1.58 -12.45 -10.04
N GLY A 370 2.63 -13.24 -9.86
CA GLY A 370 3.30 -13.94 -10.96
C GLY A 370 2.34 -14.83 -11.76
N VAL A 371 1.53 -15.63 -11.07
CA VAL A 371 0.48 -16.45 -11.69
C VAL A 371 -0.56 -15.56 -12.39
N VAL A 372 -1.06 -14.53 -11.73
CA VAL A 372 -2.13 -13.64 -12.24
C VAL A 372 -1.69 -12.88 -13.49
N LEU A 373 -0.46 -12.36 -13.51
CA LEU A 373 0.10 -11.65 -14.66
C LEU A 373 0.23 -12.57 -15.87
N VAL A 374 0.74 -13.78 -15.70
CA VAL A 374 0.84 -14.77 -16.77
C VAL A 374 -0.52 -15.19 -17.28
N ASP A 375 -1.48 -15.40 -16.39
CA ASP A 375 -2.86 -15.76 -16.76
C ASP A 375 -3.51 -14.67 -17.62
N HIS A 376 -3.43 -13.42 -17.19
CA HIS A 376 -4.08 -12.30 -17.86
C HIS A 376 -3.40 -11.91 -19.18
N PHE A 377 -2.06 -11.73 -19.17
CA PHE A 377 -1.35 -11.18 -20.33
C PHE A 377 -0.88 -12.25 -21.32
N ILE A 378 -0.52 -13.44 -20.86
CA ILE A 378 0.06 -14.51 -21.70
C ILE A 378 -1.01 -15.54 -22.08
N LEU A 379 -1.69 -16.12 -21.09
CA LEU A 379 -2.71 -17.14 -21.34
C LEU A 379 -4.04 -16.54 -21.78
N ARG A 380 -4.24 -15.24 -21.61
CA ARG A 380 -5.43 -14.48 -22.05
C ARG A 380 -6.75 -15.14 -21.64
N ARG A 381 -6.83 -15.63 -20.41
CA ARG A 381 -8.08 -16.20 -19.85
C ARG A 381 -9.00 -15.06 -19.43
N ARG A 382 -9.57 -14.36 -20.42
CA ARG A 382 -10.51 -13.26 -20.21
C ARG A 382 -11.93 -13.77 -20.40
N GLY A 383 -12.83 -13.41 -19.46
CA GLY A 383 -14.28 -13.55 -19.65
C GLY A 383 -14.97 -14.66 -18.84
N ALA A 384 -16.26 -14.87 -19.15
CA ALA A 384 -17.20 -15.68 -18.39
C ALA A 384 -16.79 -17.17 -18.20
N GLN A 385 -16.02 -17.74 -19.12
CA GLN A 385 -15.59 -19.14 -19.02
C GLN A 385 -14.63 -19.39 -17.85
N ALA A 386 -13.73 -18.45 -17.52
CA ALA A 386 -12.82 -18.59 -16.39
C ALA A 386 -13.56 -18.57 -15.03
N SER A 387 -14.67 -17.83 -14.93
CA SER A 387 -15.48 -17.72 -13.71
C SER A 387 -16.31 -18.97 -13.38
N LEU A 388 -16.45 -19.92 -14.29
CA LEU A 388 -17.22 -21.15 -14.09
C LEU A 388 -16.45 -22.23 -13.33
N VAL A 389 -15.11 -22.17 -13.33
CA VAL A 389 -14.28 -23.16 -12.64
C VAL A 389 -14.31 -22.91 -11.12
N ALA A 390 -14.59 -23.96 -10.34
CA ALA A 390 -14.61 -23.87 -8.88
C ALA A 390 -13.18 -23.68 -8.31
N TRP A 391 -12.24 -24.51 -8.77
CA TRP A 391 -10.83 -24.51 -8.37
C TRP A 391 -9.94 -24.64 -9.60
N HIS A 392 -8.94 -23.79 -9.69
CA HIS A 392 -7.93 -23.89 -10.75
C HIS A 392 -6.63 -24.48 -10.19
N GLY A 393 -6.59 -25.83 -10.12
CA GLY A 393 -5.47 -26.57 -9.51
C GLY A 393 -4.07 -26.17 -9.99
N PRO A 394 -3.81 -26.05 -11.32
CA PRO A 394 -2.51 -25.60 -11.82
C PRO A 394 -2.07 -24.23 -11.33
N ALA A 395 -2.99 -23.27 -11.21
CA ALA A 395 -2.67 -21.95 -10.69
C ALA A 395 -2.32 -21.99 -9.19
N LEU A 396 -3.07 -22.78 -8.42
CA LEU A 396 -2.81 -22.97 -6.99
C LEU A 396 -1.47 -23.69 -6.76
N LEU A 397 -1.17 -24.73 -7.53
CA LEU A 397 0.12 -25.44 -7.43
C LEU A 397 1.29 -24.53 -7.80
N ALA A 398 1.15 -23.72 -8.86
CA ALA A 398 2.17 -22.77 -9.27
C ALA A 398 2.39 -21.69 -8.17
N TRP A 399 1.31 -21.19 -7.56
CA TRP A 399 1.38 -20.25 -6.44
C TRP A 399 2.11 -20.85 -5.25
N LEU A 400 1.71 -22.05 -4.78
CA LEU A 400 2.37 -22.75 -3.68
C LEU A 400 3.84 -23.05 -3.96
N GLY A 401 4.18 -23.45 -5.19
CA GLY A 401 5.56 -23.63 -5.62
C GLY A 401 6.38 -22.34 -5.51
N GLY A 402 5.80 -21.20 -5.89
CA GLY A 402 6.43 -19.89 -5.72
C GLY A 402 6.61 -19.48 -4.26
N VAL A 403 5.60 -19.68 -3.40
CA VAL A 403 5.70 -19.43 -1.96
C VAL A 403 6.81 -20.29 -1.34
N SER A 404 6.86 -21.58 -1.66
CA SER A 404 7.92 -22.48 -1.18
C SER A 404 9.31 -21.99 -1.62
N THR A 405 9.44 -21.53 -2.87
CA THR A 405 10.69 -20.98 -3.41
C THR A 405 11.11 -19.71 -2.68
N TYR A 406 10.16 -18.81 -2.37
CA TYR A 406 10.46 -17.62 -1.59
C TYR A 406 11.12 -17.97 -0.26
N HIS A 407 10.48 -18.85 0.52
CA HIS A 407 10.99 -19.23 1.84
C HIS A 407 12.32 -20.02 1.75
N LEU A 408 12.48 -20.84 0.71
CA LEU A 408 13.74 -21.54 0.49
C LEU A 408 14.88 -20.55 0.21
N LEU A 409 14.67 -19.58 -0.68
CA LEU A 409 15.69 -18.59 -1.01
C LEU A 409 15.98 -17.66 0.17
N ALA A 410 14.96 -17.14 0.82
CA ALA A 410 15.13 -16.23 1.97
C ALA A 410 15.91 -16.86 3.13
N ASN A 411 15.71 -18.17 3.38
CA ASN A 411 16.38 -18.84 4.50
C ASN A 411 17.77 -19.39 4.16
N PHE A 412 17.99 -19.86 2.93
CA PHE A 412 19.23 -20.58 2.56
C PHE A 412 20.12 -19.82 1.60
N TYR A 413 19.57 -18.84 0.86
CA TYR A 413 20.29 -18.12 -0.21
C TYR A 413 19.94 -16.61 -0.21
N PRO A 414 20.12 -15.88 0.91
CA PRO A 414 19.70 -14.48 1.03
C PRO A 414 20.38 -13.55 0.00
N ASP A 415 21.58 -13.90 -0.45
CA ASP A 415 22.34 -13.13 -1.45
C ASP A 415 21.69 -13.13 -2.86
N VAL A 416 20.78 -14.06 -3.13
CA VAL A 416 20.05 -14.15 -4.41
C VAL A 416 18.82 -13.23 -4.43
N GLY A 417 18.25 -12.94 -3.24
CA GLY A 417 16.93 -12.35 -3.09
C GLY A 417 15.83 -13.39 -3.31
N ALA A 418 14.66 -13.16 -2.77
CA ALA A 418 13.57 -14.14 -2.79
C ALA A 418 12.37 -13.70 -3.63
N THR A 419 12.11 -12.40 -3.70
CA THR A 419 10.87 -11.85 -4.24
C THR A 419 10.72 -12.08 -5.75
N LEU A 420 11.68 -11.63 -6.56
CA LEU A 420 11.61 -11.80 -8.01
C LEU A 420 11.73 -13.25 -8.47
N PRO A 421 12.68 -14.06 -7.98
CA PRO A 421 12.76 -15.46 -8.38
C PRO A 421 11.48 -16.24 -8.09
N SER A 422 10.85 -16.01 -6.93
CA SER A 422 9.59 -16.70 -6.55
C SER A 422 8.42 -16.27 -7.45
N LEU A 423 8.31 -14.99 -7.76
CA LEU A 423 7.29 -14.46 -8.69
C LEU A 423 7.45 -15.05 -10.09
N LEU A 424 8.69 -15.02 -10.61
CA LEU A 424 9.00 -15.52 -11.96
C LEU A 424 8.78 -17.03 -12.06
N LEU A 425 9.19 -17.81 -11.05
CA LEU A 425 8.97 -19.25 -11.04
C LEU A 425 7.47 -19.58 -10.99
N ALA A 426 6.70 -18.92 -10.14
CA ALA A 426 5.26 -19.13 -10.07
C ALA A 426 4.57 -18.81 -11.41
N GLY A 427 4.95 -17.71 -12.04
CA GLY A 427 4.45 -17.34 -13.37
C GLY A 427 4.83 -18.36 -14.44
N LEU A 428 6.09 -18.81 -14.46
CA LEU A 428 6.60 -19.81 -15.41
C LEU A 428 5.87 -21.15 -15.26
N LEU A 429 5.77 -21.66 -14.03
CA LEU A 429 5.04 -22.90 -13.72
C LEU A 429 3.60 -22.82 -14.20
N HIS A 430 2.91 -21.71 -13.91
CA HIS A 430 1.54 -21.49 -14.36
C HIS A 430 1.42 -21.45 -15.88
N GLY A 431 2.36 -20.78 -16.56
CA GLY A 431 2.43 -20.73 -18.01
C GLY A 431 2.57 -22.11 -18.62
N VAL A 432 3.54 -22.90 -18.17
CA VAL A 432 3.79 -24.28 -18.66
C VAL A 432 2.58 -25.16 -18.44
N LEU A 433 2.02 -25.20 -17.23
CA LEU A 433 0.83 -26.02 -16.90
C LEU A 433 -0.42 -25.56 -17.66
N GLY A 434 -0.55 -24.27 -17.92
CA GLY A 434 -1.66 -23.69 -18.68
C GLY A 434 -1.61 -24.03 -20.17
N PHE A 435 -0.43 -24.02 -20.79
CA PHE A 435 -0.26 -24.40 -22.21
C PHE A 435 -0.45 -25.90 -22.42
N SER A 436 0.00 -26.75 -21.52
CA SER A 436 -0.17 -28.21 -21.61
C SER A 436 -1.64 -28.60 -21.71
N ARG A 437 -2.49 -28.05 -20.83
CA ARG A 437 -3.95 -28.32 -20.84
C ARG A 437 -4.65 -27.80 -22.09
N ARG A 438 -4.21 -26.68 -22.68
CA ARG A 438 -4.77 -26.19 -23.94
C ARG A 438 -4.47 -27.15 -25.10
N ARG A 439 -3.29 -27.76 -25.13
CA ARG A 439 -2.93 -28.76 -26.14
C ARG A 439 -3.74 -30.03 -26.00
N GLU A 440 -3.99 -30.48 -24.77
CA GLU A 440 -4.85 -31.65 -24.51
C GLU A 440 -6.31 -31.40 -24.93
N ALA A 441 -6.88 -30.24 -24.56
CA ALA A 441 -8.23 -29.87 -24.95
C ALA A 441 -8.40 -29.59 -26.46
N ALA A 442 -7.34 -29.28 -27.18
CA ALA A 442 -7.35 -29.11 -28.64
C ALA A 442 -7.17 -30.45 -29.39
N ARG A 443 -6.76 -31.52 -28.71
CA ARG A 443 -6.57 -32.88 -29.26
C ARG A 443 -7.73 -33.82 -28.96
N ALA A 444 -8.54 -33.47 -27.94
CA ALA A 444 -9.80 -34.19 -27.60
C ALA A 444 -11.00 -33.56 -28.32
#